data_a0394b12e3d5082c5597070a9784a619
#
_entry.id   a0394b12e3d5082c5597070a9784a619
#
_cell.length_a   1.000
_cell.length_b   1.000
_cell.length_c   1.000
_cell.angle_alpha   90.00
_cell.angle_beta   90.00
_cell.angle_gamma   90.00
#
_symmetry.space_group_name_H-M   'P 1'
#
loop_
_entity.id
_entity.type
_entity.pdbx_description
1 polymer ?
#
loop_
_entity_poly.entity_id
_entity_poly.type
_entity_poly.pdbx_seq_one_letter_code
_entity_poly.pdbx_strand_id
1 'polypeptide(L)'
;ELYINLETEIPFILLIPNQIKDKATLIMESNNLETNNKQKLFSQGLETARSLLELSKGQNPILVPILSSDKNDQYWQQLSAECFEKDRNFNEKILETIEKSKEIIKYKKNIELNDKIFLNGYSSSGVFAQRLALIYPEIIDTACIGGASGSIPVPDTRLDYPLGVKNYESLFNKPFNIEAYKNINFEYYVGSL
;
A
#
# COMPACT_ATOMS: atom_id res chain seq x y z
N GLU A 1 2.78 -4.09 -19.87
CA GLU A 1 3.02 -2.65 -20.10
C GLU A 1 3.50 -2.00 -18.82
N LEU A 2 4.56 -1.21 -18.89
CA LEU A 2 5.13 -0.48 -17.76
C LEU A 2 4.73 1.00 -17.84
N TYR A 3 4.21 1.53 -16.73
CA TYR A 3 3.96 2.95 -16.52
C TYR A 3 4.76 3.45 -15.34
N ILE A 4 5.39 4.60 -15.50
CA ILE A 4 6.01 5.36 -14.42
C ILE A 4 5.28 6.71 -14.37
N ASN A 5 4.56 6.95 -13.27
CA ASN A 5 3.89 8.21 -13.04
C ASN A 5 4.74 9.08 -12.13
N LEU A 6 5.00 10.31 -12.57
CA LEU A 6 5.75 11.33 -11.81
C LEU A 6 4.90 12.59 -11.55
N GLU A 7 3.64 12.58 -11.98
CA GLU A 7 2.75 13.76 -11.93
C GLU A 7 1.94 13.81 -10.63
N THR A 8 1.70 12.64 -10.00
CA THR A 8 1.06 12.57 -8.68
C THR A 8 2.04 12.95 -7.57
N GLU A 9 1.54 13.42 -6.45
CA GLU A 9 2.39 13.78 -5.31
C GLU A 9 3.19 12.60 -4.77
N ILE A 10 2.61 11.39 -4.85
CA ILE A 10 3.35 10.13 -4.64
C ILE A 10 3.61 9.51 -6.01
N PRO A 11 4.85 9.56 -6.51
CA PRO A 11 5.21 8.87 -7.74
C PRO A 11 4.98 7.36 -7.62
N PHE A 12 4.65 6.70 -8.73
CA PHE A 12 4.43 5.27 -8.70
C PHE A 12 4.86 4.55 -9.97
N ILE A 13 5.09 3.25 -9.83
CA ILE A 13 5.23 2.29 -10.91
C ILE A 13 3.93 1.50 -11.02
N LEU A 14 3.41 1.39 -12.23
CA LEU A 14 2.27 0.54 -12.54
C LEU A 14 2.67 -0.44 -13.64
N LEU A 15 2.63 -1.73 -13.31
CA LEU A 15 2.92 -2.81 -14.25
C LEU A 15 1.63 -3.55 -14.60
N ILE A 16 1.20 -3.42 -15.86
CA ILE A 16 -0.06 -3.99 -16.36
C ILE A 16 0.24 -5.21 -17.23
N PRO A 17 -0.32 -6.39 -16.92
CA PRO A 17 -0.19 -7.57 -17.78
C PRO A 17 -0.69 -7.33 -19.21
N ASN A 18 -0.11 -8.05 -20.18
CA ASN A 18 -0.59 -7.96 -21.55
C ASN A 18 -2.02 -8.47 -21.69
N GLN A 19 -2.31 -9.58 -21.03
CA GLN A 19 -3.66 -10.14 -20.94
C GLN A 19 -4.11 -10.05 -19.48
N ILE A 20 -5.22 -9.37 -19.27
CA ILE A 20 -5.82 -9.18 -17.96
C ILE A 20 -7.33 -9.45 -18.09
N LYS A 21 -7.88 -10.14 -17.11
CA LYS A 21 -9.33 -10.41 -17.08
C LYS A 21 -10.09 -9.25 -16.47
N ASP A 22 -11.33 -9.09 -16.88
CA ASP A 22 -12.25 -8.21 -16.16
C ASP A 22 -12.38 -8.66 -14.71
N LYS A 23 -12.53 -7.70 -13.78
CA LYS A 23 -12.53 -7.94 -12.35
C LYS A 23 -11.23 -8.53 -11.79
N ALA A 24 -10.09 -8.29 -12.45
CA ALA A 24 -8.79 -8.54 -11.83
C ALA A 24 -8.60 -7.66 -10.59
N THR A 25 -7.77 -8.10 -9.66
CA THR A 25 -7.48 -7.37 -8.43
C THR A 25 -6.18 -6.58 -8.56
N LEU A 26 -6.19 -5.30 -8.23
CA LEU A 26 -4.95 -4.52 -8.13
C LEU A 26 -4.14 -5.00 -6.94
N ILE A 27 -2.90 -5.43 -7.18
CA ILE A 27 -1.94 -5.79 -6.12
C ILE A 27 -1.05 -4.57 -5.86
N MET A 28 -0.90 -4.21 -4.60
CA MET A 28 -0.09 -3.06 -4.18
C MET A 28 0.95 -3.46 -3.15
N GLU A 29 2.19 -3.02 -3.37
CA GLU A 29 3.27 -3.06 -2.38
C GLU A 29 4.12 -1.80 -2.53
N SER A 30 4.43 -1.11 -1.43
CA SER A 30 5.35 0.04 -1.48
C SER A 30 6.80 -0.43 -1.62
N ASN A 31 7.67 0.48 -2.10
CA ASN A 31 9.11 0.21 -2.11
C ASN A 31 9.64 -0.02 -0.68
N ASN A 32 10.71 -0.82 -0.57
CA ASN A 32 11.28 -1.24 0.70
C ASN A 32 12.81 -0.98 0.77
N LEU A 33 13.24 0.18 0.31
CA LEU A 33 14.66 0.56 0.31
C LEU A 33 14.86 1.85 1.10
N GLU A 34 15.72 1.80 2.11
CA GLU A 34 16.09 2.98 2.92
C GLU A 34 17.03 3.88 2.13
N THR A 35 16.48 4.80 1.36
CA THR A 35 17.22 5.80 0.59
C THR A 35 16.30 6.92 0.11
N ASN A 36 16.87 8.11 -0.10
CA ASN A 36 16.20 9.22 -0.81
C ASN A 36 16.69 9.33 -2.28
N ASN A 37 17.56 8.42 -2.71
CA ASN A 37 18.02 8.38 -4.10
C ASN A 37 16.91 7.85 -5.02
N LYS A 38 16.28 8.75 -5.77
CA LYS A 38 15.15 8.45 -6.65
C LYS A 38 15.45 7.30 -7.63
N GLN A 39 16.63 7.27 -8.25
CA GLN A 39 16.98 6.23 -9.21
C GLN A 39 17.00 4.84 -8.55
N LYS A 40 17.56 4.73 -7.34
CA LYS A 40 17.57 3.48 -6.58
C LYS A 40 16.15 3.06 -6.17
N LEU A 41 15.31 4.01 -5.72
CA LEU A 41 13.93 3.75 -5.35
C LEU A 41 13.13 3.20 -6.54
N PHE A 42 13.24 3.82 -7.72
CA PHE A 42 12.55 3.34 -8.92
C PHE A 42 13.08 2.00 -9.42
N SER A 43 14.40 1.76 -9.33
CA SER A 43 14.98 0.46 -9.68
C SER A 43 14.42 -0.65 -8.80
N GLN A 44 14.43 -0.45 -7.49
CA GLN A 44 13.89 -1.42 -6.53
C GLN A 44 12.37 -1.58 -6.68
N GLY A 45 11.63 -0.49 -6.88
CA GLY A 45 10.19 -0.56 -7.14
C GLY A 45 9.84 -1.35 -8.40
N LEU A 46 10.66 -1.25 -9.45
CA LEU A 46 10.49 -2.05 -10.66
C LEU A 46 10.78 -3.54 -10.43
N GLU A 47 11.77 -3.87 -9.62
CA GLU A 47 12.06 -5.25 -9.21
C GLU A 47 10.90 -5.84 -8.40
N THR A 48 10.37 -5.08 -7.42
CA THR A 48 9.17 -5.45 -6.66
C THR A 48 7.98 -5.70 -7.59
N ALA A 49 7.71 -4.78 -8.52
CA ALA A 49 6.59 -4.93 -9.45
C ALA A 49 6.72 -6.18 -10.33
N ARG A 50 7.92 -6.50 -10.82
CA ARG A 50 8.17 -7.70 -11.62
C ARG A 50 8.00 -8.98 -10.83
N SER A 51 8.53 -9.03 -9.61
CA SER A 51 8.40 -10.20 -8.72
C SER A 51 6.93 -10.48 -8.38
N LEU A 52 6.16 -9.46 -8.05
CA LEU A 52 4.72 -9.61 -7.78
C LEU A 52 3.93 -10.03 -9.02
N LEU A 53 4.28 -9.52 -10.20
CA LEU A 53 3.65 -9.92 -11.44
C LEU A 53 3.90 -11.42 -11.73
N GLU A 54 5.13 -11.90 -11.49
CA GLU A 54 5.49 -13.31 -11.62
C GLU A 54 4.73 -14.18 -10.60
N LEU A 55 4.71 -13.79 -9.32
CA LEU A 55 3.98 -14.48 -8.26
C LEU A 55 2.47 -14.55 -8.55
N SER A 56 1.88 -13.52 -9.12
CA SER A 56 0.48 -13.48 -9.55
C SER A 56 0.25 -14.18 -10.90
N LYS A 57 1.27 -14.86 -11.45
CA LYS A 57 1.24 -15.55 -12.76
C LYS A 57 0.80 -14.62 -13.91
N GLY A 58 1.15 -13.33 -13.81
CA GLY A 58 0.81 -12.34 -14.81
C GLY A 58 -0.68 -12.07 -14.96
N GLN A 59 -1.49 -12.31 -13.93
CA GLN A 59 -2.95 -12.18 -14.01
C GLN A 59 -3.48 -10.87 -13.45
N ASN A 60 -2.71 -10.19 -12.61
CA ASN A 60 -3.13 -8.99 -11.88
C ASN A 60 -2.20 -7.81 -12.16
N PRO A 61 -2.71 -6.58 -12.23
CA PRO A 61 -1.87 -5.40 -12.30
C PRO A 61 -1.20 -5.12 -10.96
N ILE A 62 0.02 -4.59 -11.03
CA ILE A 62 0.85 -4.31 -9.86
C ILE A 62 1.10 -2.82 -9.74
N LEU A 63 0.79 -2.25 -8.58
CA LEU A 63 1.06 -0.87 -8.20
C LEU A 63 2.17 -0.81 -7.15
N VAL A 64 3.21 -0.03 -7.41
CA VAL A 64 4.27 0.23 -6.43
C VAL A 64 4.38 1.74 -6.22
N PRO A 65 3.78 2.30 -5.16
CA PRO A 65 4.04 3.67 -4.74
C PRO A 65 5.51 3.84 -4.36
N ILE A 66 6.13 4.94 -4.79
CA ILE A 66 7.54 5.24 -4.52
C ILE A 66 7.63 6.25 -3.39
N LEU A 67 7.96 5.76 -2.21
CA LEU A 67 8.09 6.55 -1.00
C LEU A 67 9.56 6.73 -0.66
N SER A 68 9.98 7.95 -0.38
CA SER A 68 11.33 8.19 0.13
C SER A 68 11.47 7.63 1.54
N SER A 69 12.67 7.19 1.87
CA SER A 69 12.99 6.70 3.19
C SER A 69 14.49 6.86 3.44
N ASP A 70 14.85 7.77 4.30
CA ASP A 70 16.18 7.85 4.86
C ASP A 70 16.09 7.85 6.40
N LYS A 71 17.23 8.01 7.07
CA LYS A 71 17.27 8.01 8.54
C LYS A 71 16.39 9.08 9.20
N ASN A 72 16.04 10.12 8.45
CA ASN A 72 15.28 11.27 8.94
C ASN A 72 13.80 11.22 8.53
N ASP A 73 13.42 10.40 7.56
CA ASP A 73 12.07 10.39 6.98
C ASP A 73 11.48 8.98 6.73
N GLN A 74 11.92 7.96 7.46
CA GLN A 74 11.35 6.60 7.39
C GLN A 74 9.84 6.54 7.69
N TYR A 75 9.31 7.59 8.35
CA TYR A 75 7.90 7.67 8.68
C TYR A 75 6.96 7.62 7.46
N TRP A 76 7.36 8.11 6.28
CA TRP A 76 6.58 8.02 5.05
C TRP A 76 6.39 6.58 4.59
N GLN A 77 7.49 5.84 4.55
CA GLN A 77 7.49 4.46 4.10
C GLN A 77 6.75 3.52 5.07
N GLN A 78 6.61 3.90 6.32
CA GLN A 78 5.96 3.09 7.33
C GLN A 78 4.58 3.60 7.73
N LEU A 79 4.09 4.74 7.20
CA LEU A 79 2.87 5.38 7.65
C LEU A 79 2.83 5.54 9.17
N SER A 80 3.90 6.08 9.76
CA SER A 80 3.94 6.33 11.20
C SER A 80 3.09 7.55 11.59
N ALA A 81 2.86 7.77 12.88
CA ALA A 81 2.09 8.93 13.33
C ALA A 81 2.73 10.26 12.88
N GLU A 82 4.07 10.33 12.88
CA GLU A 82 4.84 11.51 12.43
C GLU A 82 4.57 11.87 10.96
N CYS A 83 4.22 10.90 10.13
CA CYS A 83 3.82 11.13 8.75
C CYS A 83 2.64 12.11 8.69
N PHE A 84 1.62 11.88 9.51
CA PHE A 84 0.38 12.69 9.55
C PHE A 84 0.54 13.99 10.35
N GLU A 85 1.55 14.11 11.20
CA GLU A 85 1.93 15.37 11.84
C GLU A 85 2.58 16.33 10.82
N LYS A 86 3.34 15.79 9.86
CA LYS A 86 4.01 16.56 8.83
C LYS A 86 3.14 16.85 7.62
N ASP A 87 2.28 15.92 7.25
CA ASP A 87 1.33 16.03 6.15
C ASP A 87 0.03 15.32 6.49
N ARG A 88 -0.94 16.07 6.96
CA ARG A 88 -2.24 15.53 7.39
C ARG A 88 -3.01 14.80 6.28
N ASN A 89 -2.75 15.15 5.03
CA ASN A 89 -3.46 14.60 3.88
C ASN A 89 -2.65 13.48 3.17
N PHE A 90 -1.57 13.00 3.78
CA PHE A 90 -0.72 12.01 3.13
C PHE A 90 -1.48 10.70 2.82
N ASN A 91 -2.41 10.29 3.67
CA ASN A 91 -3.28 9.15 3.42
C ASN A 91 -4.17 9.36 2.17
N GLU A 92 -4.65 10.58 1.93
CA GLU A 92 -5.47 10.91 0.75
C GLU A 92 -4.64 10.85 -0.54
N LYS A 93 -3.36 11.25 -0.49
CA LYS A 93 -2.42 11.13 -1.61
C LYS A 93 -2.16 9.67 -2.01
N ILE A 94 -2.11 8.77 -1.02
CA ILE A 94 -2.02 7.32 -1.30
C ILE A 94 -3.30 6.83 -1.97
N LEU A 95 -4.46 7.25 -1.49
CA LEU A 95 -5.75 6.91 -2.09
C LEU A 95 -5.84 7.42 -3.53
N GLU A 96 -5.44 8.68 -3.78
CA GLU A 96 -5.36 9.25 -5.14
C GLU A 96 -4.45 8.40 -6.06
N THR A 97 -3.31 7.95 -5.55
CA THR A 97 -2.39 7.09 -6.30
C THR A 97 -3.06 5.76 -6.70
N ILE A 98 -3.83 5.16 -5.80
CA ILE A 98 -4.60 3.93 -6.07
C ILE A 98 -5.66 4.19 -7.13
N GLU A 99 -6.48 5.22 -6.97
CA GLU A 99 -7.55 5.53 -7.92
C GLU A 99 -6.99 5.92 -9.30
N LYS A 100 -5.92 6.71 -9.34
CA LYS A 100 -5.26 7.05 -10.59
C LYS A 100 -4.72 5.82 -11.33
N SER A 101 -4.18 4.86 -10.60
CA SER A 101 -3.72 3.60 -11.20
C SER A 101 -4.87 2.79 -11.80
N LYS A 102 -6.03 2.72 -11.13
CA LYS A 102 -7.24 2.07 -11.63
C LYS A 102 -7.78 2.76 -12.89
N GLU A 103 -7.81 4.10 -12.90
CA GLU A 103 -8.21 4.89 -14.10
C GLU A 103 -7.32 4.58 -15.31
N ILE A 104 -5.98 4.53 -15.11
CA ILE A 104 -5.04 4.21 -16.18
C ILE A 104 -5.32 2.81 -16.73
N ILE A 105 -5.55 1.82 -15.86
CA ILE A 105 -5.86 0.44 -16.29
C ILE A 105 -7.17 0.39 -17.06
N LYS A 106 -8.22 1.02 -16.53
CA LYS A 106 -9.53 1.10 -17.19
C LYS A 106 -9.40 1.72 -18.58
N TYR A 107 -8.71 2.84 -18.70
CA TYR A 107 -8.50 3.52 -19.99
C TYR A 107 -7.70 2.66 -20.96
N LYS A 108 -6.63 1.98 -20.51
CA LYS A 108 -5.71 1.23 -21.38
C LYS A 108 -6.24 -0.15 -21.81
N LYS A 109 -6.95 -0.82 -20.93
CA LYS A 109 -7.41 -2.20 -21.14
C LYS A 109 -8.91 -2.31 -21.38
N ASN A 110 -9.65 -1.22 -21.17
CA ASN A 110 -11.12 -1.19 -21.25
C ASN A 110 -11.78 -2.26 -20.38
N ILE A 111 -11.29 -2.41 -19.15
CA ILE A 111 -11.80 -3.35 -18.14
C ILE A 111 -12.10 -2.62 -16.83
N GLU A 112 -12.93 -3.23 -16.01
CA GLU A 112 -13.14 -2.83 -14.62
C GLU A 112 -12.33 -3.76 -13.69
N LEU A 113 -11.65 -3.16 -12.72
CA LEU A 113 -11.00 -3.92 -11.64
C LEU A 113 -12.01 -4.22 -10.52
N ASN A 114 -11.63 -5.11 -9.62
CA ASN A 114 -12.30 -5.24 -8.34
C ASN A 114 -12.22 -3.92 -7.57
N ASP A 115 -13.25 -3.60 -6.81
CA ASP A 115 -13.30 -2.38 -5.98
C ASP A 115 -12.19 -2.40 -4.92
N LYS A 116 -11.98 -3.57 -4.30
CA LYS A 116 -10.96 -3.78 -3.29
C LYS A 116 -9.64 -4.24 -3.89
N ILE A 117 -8.55 -3.90 -3.20
CA ILE A 117 -7.18 -4.24 -3.59
C ILE A 117 -6.58 -5.31 -2.69
N PHE A 118 -5.53 -5.96 -3.19
CA PHE A 118 -4.66 -6.86 -2.42
C PHE A 118 -3.41 -6.08 -1.99
N LEU A 119 -3.12 -6.07 -0.70
CA LEU A 119 -1.86 -5.53 -0.16
C LEU A 119 -0.86 -6.66 0.04
N ASN A 120 0.37 -6.44 -0.42
CA ASN A 120 1.51 -7.26 -0.08
C ASN A 120 2.56 -6.38 0.60
N GLY A 121 3.40 -6.96 1.44
CA GLY A 121 4.52 -6.24 2.01
C GLY A 121 5.42 -7.11 2.87
N TYR A 122 6.71 -6.81 2.83
CA TYR A 122 7.72 -7.45 3.65
C TYR A 122 8.60 -6.41 4.34
N SER A 123 8.93 -6.61 5.62
CA SER A 123 9.73 -5.66 6.40
C SER A 123 9.05 -4.27 6.47
N SER A 124 9.66 -3.21 6.00
CA SER A 124 9.10 -1.85 6.00
C SER A 124 7.81 -1.74 5.17
N SER A 125 7.75 -2.37 3.98
CA SER A 125 6.51 -2.42 3.19
C SER A 125 5.43 -3.27 3.86
N GLY A 126 5.80 -4.24 4.69
CA GLY A 126 4.85 -4.96 5.55
C GLY A 126 4.25 -4.07 6.63
N VAL A 127 5.06 -3.20 7.26
CA VAL A 127 4.56 -2.19 8.19
C VAL A 127 3.62 -1.21 7.48
N PHE A 128 3.96 -0.77 6.29
CA PHE A 128 3.08 0.06 5.46
C PHE A 128 1.75 -0.64 5.18
N ALA A 129 1.78 -1.89 4.72
CA ALA A 129 0.59 -2.64 4.35
C ALA A 129 -0.39 -2.83 5.53
N GLN A 130 0.11 -3.23 6.70
CA GLN A 130 -0.75 -3.41 7.88
C GLN A 130 -1.37 -2.10 8.38
N ARG A 131 -0.63 -0.97 8.27
CA ARG A 131 -1.14 0.35 8.67
C ARG A 131 -2.11 0.93 7.64
N LEU A 132 -1.85 0.73 6.35
CA LEU A 132 -2.79 1.13 5.30
C LEU A 132 -4.12 0.37 5.42
N ALA A 133 -4.06 -0.93 5.75
CA ALA A 133 -5.25 -1.73 6.01
C ALA A 133 -6.06 -1.20 7.23
N LEU A 134 -5.40 -0.64 8.24
CA LEU A 134 -6.08 0.04 9.35
C LEU A 134 -6.70 1.37 8.90
N ILE A 135 -6.00 2.16 8.06
CA ILE A 135 -6.46 3.48 7.63
C ILE A 135 -7.62 3.38 6.63
N TYR A 136 -7.56 2.41 5.71
CA TYR A 136 -8.55 2.24 4.63
C TYR A 136 -9.09 0.82 4.54
N PRO A 137 -9.72 0.31 5.61
CA PRO A 137 -10.21 -1.08 5.60
C PRO A 137 -11.28 -1.33 4.52
N GLU A 138 -11.97 -0.28 4.07
CA GLU A 138 -13.05 -0.37 3.09
C GLU A 138 -12.57 -0.84 1.71
N ILE A 139 -11.34 -0.46 1.34
CA ILE A 139 -10.79 -0.74 0.01
C ILE A 139 -9.85 -1.95 -0.03
N ILE A 140 -9.64 -2.62 1.13
CA ILE A 140 -8.73 -3.75 1.22
C ILE A 140 -9.53 -5.06 1.28
N ASP A 141 -9.19 -6.02 0.42
CA ASP A 141 -9.72 -7.38 0.45
C ASP A 141 -8.81 -8.30 1.27
N THR A 142 -7.54 -8.28 0.95
CA THR A 142 -6.53 -9.15 1.56
C THR A 142 -5.25 -8.36 1.84
N ALA A 143 -4.61 -8.63 2.97
CA ALA A 143 -3.30 -8.09 3.33
C ALA A 143 -2.34 -9.21 3.72
N CYS A 144 -1.33 -9.47 2.89
CA CYS A 144 -0.26 -10.43 3.12
C CYS A 144 0.96 -9.71 3.64
N ILE A 145 1.34 -9.99 4.89
CA ILE A 145 2.31 -9.19 5.66
C ILE A 145 3.43 -10.08 6.18
N GLY A 146 4.64 -9.86 5.70
CA GLY A 146 5.82 -10.63 6.07
C GLY A 146 6.86 -9.84 6.81
N GLY A 147 7.49 -10.44 7.82
CA GLY A 147 8.66 -9.89 8.50
C GLY A 147 8.52 -8.44 8.99
N ALA A 148 7.29 -7.95 9.16
CA ALA A 148 7.02 -6.60 9.63
C ALA A 148 7.52 -6.43 11.06
N SER A 149 8.29 -5.38 11.32
CA SER A 149 8.75 -5.03 12.65
C SER A 149 7.66 -4.30 13.44
N GLY A 150 7.73 -4.39 14.75
CA GLY A 150 6.80 -3.72 15.66
C GLY A 150 5.53 -4.50 15.94
N SER A 151 4.57 -3.83 16.57
CA SER A 151 3.31 -4.45 16.97
C SER A 151 2.32 -4.46 15.81
N ILE A 152 1.54 -5.52 15.71
CA ILE A 152 0.41 -5.60 14.78
C ILE A 152 -0.65 -4.58 15.24
N PRO A 153 -1.11 -3.67 14.36
CA PRO A 153 -2.21 -2.78 14.66
C PRO A 153 -3.49 -3.56 15.00
N VAL A 154 -4.17 -3.14 16.03
CA VAL A 154 -5.43 -3.73 16.47
C VAL A 154 -6.52 -2.66 16.58
N PRO A 155 -7.80 -2.98 16.37
CA PRO A 155 -8.87 -2.01 16.49
C PRO A 155 -9.24 -1.72 17.95
N ASP A 156 -8.24 -1.39 18.79
CA ASP A 156 -8.41 -1.10 20.21
C ASP A 156 -8.55 0.41 20.43
N THR A 157 -9.69 0.82 20.98
CA THR A 157 -10.00 2.22 21.28
C THR A 157 -9.24 2.80 22.49
N ARG A 158 -8.45 2.01 23.18
CA ARG A 158 -7.58 2.45 24.29
C ARG A 158 -6.20 2.89 23.82
N LEU A 159 -5.78 2.42 22.64
CA LEU A 159 -4.46 2.65 22.06
C LEU A 159 -4.53 3.67 20.94
N ASP A 160 -3.56 4.57 20.92
CA ASP A 160 -3.41 5.52 19.82
C ASP A 160 -2.83 4.85 18.56
N TYR A 161 -3.08 5.45 17.40
CA TYR A 161 -2.45 5.07 16.14
C TYR A 161 -0.91 5.15 16.27
N PRO A 162 -0.11 4.21 15.76
CA PRO A 162 -0.54 3.12 14.86
C PRO A 162 -0.90 1.80 15.54
N LEU A 163 -0.91 1.73 16.86
CA LEU A 163 -1.19 0.49 17.60
C LEU A 163 -2.67 0.22 17.76
N GLY A 164 -3.47 1.27 17.78
CA GLY A 164 -4.91 1.22 17.95
C GLY A 164 -5.64 2.32 17.19
N VAL A 165 -6.88 2.58 17.59
CA VAL A 165 -7.79 3.48 16.87
C VAL A 165 -8.36 4.61 17.74
N LYS A 166 -7.81 4.85 18.94
CA LYS A 166 -8.32 5.86 19.88
C LYS A 166 -8.33 7.28 19.29
N ASN A 167 -7.28 7.67 18.60
CA ASN A 167 -7.15 8.98 17.96
C ASN A 167 -7.39 8.95 16.43
N TYR A 168 -7.97 7.85 15.92
CA TYR A 168 -8.16 7.62 14.49
C TYR A 168 -8.98 8.72 13.80
N GLU A 169 -10.13 9.09 14.37
CA GLU A 169 -11.01 10.10 13.80
C GLU A 169 -10.34 11.47 13.74
N SER A 170 -9.55 11.83 14.75
CA SER A 170 -8.80 13.09 14.76
C SER A 170 -7.64 13.13 13.76
N LEU A 171 -7.05 11.99 13.44
CA LEU A 171 -5.96 11.89 12.45
C LEU A 171 -6.48 11.85 11.00
N PHE A 172 -7.56 11.10 10.76
CA PHE A 172 -8.00 10.77 9.41
C PHE A 172 -9.35 11.42 9.03
N ASN A 173 -9.89 12.26 9.90
CA ASN A 173 -11.16 13.00 9.70
C ASN A 173 -12.34 12.12 9.25
N LYS A 174 -12.35 10.86 9.70
CA LYS A 174 -13.41 9.88 9.45
C LYS A 174 -13.51 8.88 10.61
N PRO A 175 -14.70 8.32 10.91
CA PRO A 175 -14.84 7.27 11.90
C PRO A 175 -14.16 5.97 11.43
N PHE A 176 -13.64 5.20 12.38
CA PHE A 176 -13.06 3.90 12.07
C PHE A 176 -14.15 2.87 11.71
N ASN A 177 -13.98 2.22 10.57
CA ASN A 177 -14.93 1.20 10.10
C ASN A 177 -14.48 -0.20 10.56
N ILE A 178 -14.90 -0.57 11.78
CA ILE A 178 -14.57 -1.86 12.40
C ILE A 178 -15.08 -3.05 11.59
N GLU A 179 -16.27 -2.94 10.98
CA GLU A 179 -16.84 -4.05 10.21
C GLU A 179 -16.07 -4.27 8.89
N ALA A 180 -15.65 -3.21 8.21
CA ALA A 180 -14.77 -3.35 7.07
C ALA A 180 -13.43 -3.97 7.46
N TYR A 181 -12.83 -3.56 8.59
CA TYR A 181 -11.56 -4.10 9.07
C TYR A 181 -11.63 -5.60 9.41
N LYS A 182 -12.71 -6.05 10.06
CA LYS A 182 -12.95 -7.47 10.36
C LYS A 182 -13.09 -8.35 9.12
N ASN A 183 -13.49 -7.75 8.00
CA ASN A 183 -13.69 -8.46 6.74
C ASN A 183 -12.43 -8.52 5.88
N ILE A 184 -11.30 -7.96 6.32
CA ILE A 184 -10.01 -8.11 5.63
C ILE A 184 -9.45 -9.50 5.92
N ASN A 185 -8.99 -10.18 4.88
CA ASN A 185 -8.23 -11.42 5.02
C ASN A 185 -6.77 -11.09 5.34
N PHE A 186 -6.35 -11.26 6.61
CA PHE A 186 -4.97 -11.05 7.01
C PHE A 186 -4.17 -12.34 6.96
N GLU A 187 -3.04 -12.32 6.25
CA GLU A 187 -2.04 -13.38 6.25
C GLU A 187 -0.72 -12.83 6.78
N TYR A 188 -0.24 -13.38 7.89
CA TYR A 188 1.05 -13.01 8.48
C TYR A 188 2.03 -14.17 8.34
N TYR A 189 3.23 -13.86 7.84
CA TYR A 189 4.30 -14.84 7.76
C TYR A 189 5.59 -14.30 8.38
N VAL A 190 6.29 -15.19 9.08
CA VAL A 190 7.57 -14.93 9.73
C VAL A 190 8.59 -15.95 9.25
N GLY A 191 9.87 -15.56 9.24
CA GLY A 191 10.93 -16.52 8.94
C GLY A 191 11.00 -17.61 10.01
N SER A 192 11.26 -18.85 9.59
CA SER A 192 11.66 -19.92 10.53
C SER A 192 13.11 -19.66 11.00
N LEU A 193 13.36 -19.89 12.28
CA LEU A 193 14.71 -19.96 12.84
C LEU A 193 15.42 -21.22 12.35
#